data_2732a505263e742e4c08f40352b3df82
#
_entry.id   2732a505263e742e4c08f40352b3df82
#
_cell.length_a   1.000
_cell.length_b   1.000
_cell.length_c   1.000
_cell.angle_alpha   90.00
_cell.angle_beta   90.00
_cell.angle_gamma   90.00
#
_symmetry.space_group_name_H-M   'P 1'
#
loop_
_entity.id
_entity.type
_entity.pdbx_description
1 polymer ?
#
loop_
_entity_poly.entity_id
_entity_poly.type
_entity_poly.pdbx_seq_one_letter_code
_entity_poly.pdbx_strand_id
1 'polypeptide(L)'
;MTIETILVGERSTIEEEGFFTAKLPDGKEVLVLRCSGILYAIQRRCPHEAAPLEKGNVWNKMIRCGQHAFTFDLETGEGLNCTGYKIERYAVMEEDGKIFLCIDANKQPGT
;
A
#
# COMPACT_ATOMS: atom_id res chain seq x y z
N MET A 1 14.21 -7.14 -17.67
CA MET A 1 13.30 -6.66 -16.62
C MET A 1 12.43 -5.53 -17.18
N THR A 2 11.13 -5.68 -17.08
CA THR A 2 10.17 -4.72 -17.62
C THR A 2 9.40 -4.06 -16.50
N ILE A 3 9.47 -2.74 -16.44
CA ILE A 3 8.70 -1.97 -15.45
C ILE A 3 7.48 -1.38 -16.14
N GLU A 4 6.31 -1.65 -15.59
CA GLU A 4 5.06 -1.07 -16.05
C GLU A 4 4.61 0.02 -15.10
N THR A 5 4.13 1.11 -15.65
CA THR A 5 3.57 2.21 -14.89
C THR A 5 2.05 2.20 -15.09
N ILE A 6 1.32 2.06 -14.00
CA ILE A 6 -0.13 1.91 -14.04
C ILE A 6 -0.79 3.08 -13.34
N LEU A 7 -1.67 3.79 -14.02
CA LEU A 7 -2.47 4.86 -13.42
C LEU A 7 -3.49 4.22 -12.48
N VAL A 8 -3.47 4.60 -11.21
CA VAL A 8 -4.36 4.00 -10.21
C VAL A 8 -5.29 4.99 -9.52
N GLY A 9 -5.02 6.29 -9.60
CA GLY A 9 -5.88 7.26 -8.95
C GLY A 9 -5.36 8.68 -9.09
N GLU A 10 -5.96 9.58 -8.33
CA GLU A 10 -5.64 11.00 -8.38
C GLU A 10 -5.29 11.55 -7.00
N ARG A 11 -4.46 12.59 -7.00
CA ARG A 11 -4.08 13.29 -5.76
C ARG A 11 -5.30 13.80 -5.01
N SER A 12 -6.30 14.31 -5.75
CA SER A 12 -7.49 14.87 -5.10
C SER A 12 -8.21 13.85 -4.23
N THR A 13 -8.23 12.58 -4.62
CA THR A 13 -8.84 11.53 -3.81
C THR A 13 -8.09 11.37 -2.48
N ILE A 14 -6.74 11.41 -2.53
CA ILE A 14 -5.92 11.33 -1.32
C ILE A 14 -6.21 12.54 -0.42
N GLU A 15 -6.32 13.74 -1.00
CA GLU A 15 -6.55 14.94 -0.23
C GLU A 15 -7.93 14.95 0.44
N GLU A 16 -8.94 14.41 -0.22
CA GLU A 16 -10.31 14.37 0.31
C GLU A 16 -10.55 13.18 1.24
N GLU A 17 -10.11 12.00 0.85
CA GLU A 17 -10.41 10.76 1.57
C GLU A 17 -9.27 10.26 2.44
N GLY A 18 -8.05 10.73 2.20
CA GLY A 18 -6.88 10.27 2.92
C GLY A 18 -6.23 9.05 2.30
N PHE A 19 -6.94 8.32 1.48
CA PHE A 19 -6.44 7.11 0.83
C PHE A 19 -7.36 6.73 -0.33
N PHE A 20 -6.90 5.78 -1.14
CA PHE A 20 -7.77 5.05 -2.06
C PHE A 20 -7.25 3.63 -2.24
N THR A 21 -8.08 2.76 -2.79
CA THR A 21 -7.68 1.40 -3.09
C THR A 21 -7.69 1.19 -4.60
N ALA A 22 -6.86 0.26 -5.06
CA ALA A 22 -6.77 -0.07 -6.46
C ALA A 22 -6.57 -1.57 -6.61
N LYS A 23 -6.91 -2.10 -7.78
CA LYS A 23 -6.73 -3.51 -8.07
C LYS A 23 -5.77 -3.65 -9.23
N LEU A 24 -4.73 -4.45 -9.04
CA LEU A 24 -3.75 -4.69 -10.10
C LEU A 24 -4.28 -5.69 -11.12
N PRO A 25 -3.66 -5.75 -12.32
CA PRO A 25 -4.09 -6.70 -13.35
C PRO A 25 -4.10 -8.15 -12.89
N ASP A 26 -3.25 -8.51 -11.93
CA ASP A 26 -3.20 -9.87 -11.40
C ASP A 26 -4.24 -10.12 -10.29
N GLY A 27 -5.07 -9.13 -9.98
CA GLY A 27 -6.12 -9.27 -8.98
C GLY A 27 -5.72 -8.85 -7.57
N LYS A 28 -4.46 -8.52 -7.35
CA LYS A 28 -4.02 -8.06 -6.02
C LYS A 28 -4.58 -6.68 -5.73
N GLU A 29 -5.00 -6.47 -4.49
CA GLU A 29 -5.51 -5.17 -4.05
C GLU A 29 -4.41 -4.36 -3.38
N VAL A 30 -4.41 -3.06 -3.67
CA VAL A 30 -3.38 -2.14 -3.16
C VAL A 30 -4.07 -0.99 -2.45
N LEU A 31 -3.50 -0.57 -1.33
CA LEU A 31 -3.93 0.62 -0.59
C LEU A 31 -2.90 1.70 -0.82
N VAL A 32 -3.36 2.86 -1.31
CA VAL A 32 -2.50 4.02 -1.53
C VAL A 32 -2.89 5.09 -0.54
N LEU A 33 -1.91 5.61 0.18
CA LEU A 33 -2.16 6.60 1.23
C LEU A 33 -0.97 7.54 1.35
N ARG A 34 -1.20 8.65 2.04
CA ARG A 34 -0.14 9.60 2.35
C ARG A 34 0.03 9.66 3.86
N CYS A 35 1.26 9.56 4.32
CA CYS A 35 1.59 9.66 5.74
C CYS A 35 2.82 10.53 5.89
N SER A 36 2.75 11.54 6.75
CA SER A 36 3.86 12.47 6.97
C SER A 36 4.35 13.12 5.68
N GLY A 37 3.43 13.40 4.77
CA GLY A 37 3.75 14.03 3.49
C GLY A 37 4.29 13.08 2.42
N ILE A 38 4.45 11.81 2.74
CA ILE A 38 5.02 10.82 1.82
C ILE A 38 3.92 9.89 1.33
N LEU A 39 3.94 9.61 0.03
CA LEU A 39 2.97 8.72 -0.60
C LEU A 39 3.46 7.28 -0.50
N TYR A 40 2.59 6.40 -0.05
CA TYR A 40 2.88 4.97 0.08
C TYR A 40 1.85 4.13 -0.64
N ALA A 41 2.29 3.01 -1.20
CA ALA A 41 1.40 2.01 -1.76
C ALA A 41 1.76 0.67 -1.15
N ILE A 42 0.78 0.03 -0.53
CA ILE A 42 1.00 -1.23 0.21
C ILE A 42 -0.11 -2.21 -0.13
N GLN A 43 0.09 -3.49 0.23
CA GLN A 43 -0.99 -4.45 0.09
C GLN A 43 -2.18 -3.99 0.95
N ARG A 44 -3.37 -4.17 0.42
CA ARG A 44 -4.57 -3.66 1.10
C ARG A 44 -4.93 -4.44 2.34
N ARG A 45 -4.67 -5.75 2.36
CA ARG A 45 -5.15 -6.59 3.45
C ARG A 45 -4.03 -7.04 4.36
N CYS A 46 -4.34 -7.07 5.66
CA CYS A 46 -3.41 -7.52 6.67
C CYS A 46 -2.99 -8.97 6.39
N PRO A 47 -1.69 -9.30 6.39
CA PRO A 47 -1.24 -10.66 6.10
C PRO A 47 -1.70 -11.68 7.12
N HIS A 48 -2.12 -11.25 8.31
CA HIS A 48 -2.57 -12.14 9.36
C HIS A 48 -4.05 -12.51 9.20
N GLU A 49 -4.92 -11.51 9.03
CA GLU A 49 -6.36 -11.73 9.06
C GLU A 49 -7.08 -11.33 7.78
N ALA A 50 -6.35 -10.86 6.78
CA ALA A 50 -6.93 -10.35 5.55
C ALA A 50 -7.89 -9.17 5.77
N ALA A 51 -7.85 -8.52 6.92
CA ALA A 51 -8.64 -7.34 7.20
C ALA A 51 -8.12 -6.15 6.39
N PRO A 52 -9.02 -5.28 5.87
CA PRO A 52 -8.56 -4.13 5.10
C PRO A 52 -7.80 -3.15 5.98
N LEU A 53 -6.56 -2.85 5.58
CA LEU A 53 -5.69 -1.98 6.38
C LEU A 53 -6.17 -0.53 6.42
N GLU A 54 -6.98 -0.10 5.46
CA GLU A 54 -7.54 1.25 5.50
C GLU A 54 -8.48 1.47 6.67
N LYS A 55 -8.97 0.41 7.28
CA LYS A 55 -9.82 0.50 8.47
C LYS A 55 -9.04 0.57 9.77
N GLY A 56 -7.72 0.48 9.69
CA GLY A 56 -6.87 0.64 10.85
C GLY A 56 -6.44 2.08 11.04
N ASN A 57 -5.33 2.27 11.74
CA ASN A 57 -4.79 3.59 12.05
C ASN A 57 -3.44 3.79 11.40
N VAL A 58 -3.20 5.01 10.92
CA VAL A 58 -1.93 5.39 10.31
C VAL A 58 -1.35 6.57 11.09
N TRP A 59 -0.11 6.44 11.51
CA TRP A 59 0.59 7.53 12.18
C TRP A 59 2.09 7.27 12.15
N ASN A 60 2.87 8.35 12.11
CA ASN A 60 4.33 8.27 12.26
C ASN A 60 4.97 7.21 11.35
N LYS A 61 4.52 7.18 10.08
CA LYS A 61 5.02 6.22 9.07
C LYS A 61 4.78 4.75 9.42
N MET A 62 3.73 4.50 10.19
CA MET A 62 3.32 3.15 10.56
C MET A 62 1.84 2.98 10.27
N ILE A 63 1.43 1.74 10.01
CA ILE A 63 0.01 1.41 9.86
C ILE A 63 -0.33 0.25 10.78
N ARG A 64 -1.44 0.38 11.49
CA ARG A 64 -1.88 -0.61 12.46
C ARG A 64 -3.18 -1.24 11.96
N CYS A 65 -3.20 -2.58 11.91
CA CYS A 65 -4.40 -3.32 11.58
C CYS A 65 -5.47 -3.09 12.66
N GLY A 66 -6.70 -2.83 12.22
CA GLY A 66 -7.76 -2.49 13.17
C GLY A 66 -8.24 -3.63 14.05
N GLN A 67 -8.01 -4.88 13.66
CA GLN A 67 -8.53 -6.02 14.40
C GLN A 67 -7.59 -6.58 15.45
N HIS A 68 -6.30 -6.65 15.14
CA HIS A 68 -5.35 -7.33 16.05
C HIS A 68 -4.18 -6.47 16.48
N ALA A 69 -4.27 -5.19 16.21
CA ALA A 69 -3.23 -4.25 16.60
C ALA A 69 -1.84 -4.56 16.02
N PHE A 70 -1.77 -5.38 14.98
CA PHE A 70 -0.52 -5.61 14.27
C PHE A 70 -0.09 -4.33 13.59
N THR A 71 1.14 -3.93 13.83
CA THR A 71 1.68 -2.67 13.33
C THR A 71 2.79 -2.94 12.35
N PHE A 72 2.75 -2.26 11.21
CA PHE A 72 3.73 -2.43 10.13
C PHE A 72 4.38 -1.10 9.80
N ASP A 73 5.66 -1.15 9.47
CA ASP A 73 6.42 0.01 9.03
C ASP A 73 6.07 0.29 7.57
N LEU A 74 5.61 1.50 7.27
CA LEU A 74 5.26 1.86 5.90
C LEU A 74 6.48 1.99 5.00
N GLU A 75 7.66 2.23 5.55
CA GLU A 75 8.87 2.37 4.76
C GLU A 75 9.53 1.05 4.41
N THR A 76 9.42 0.06 5.28
CA THR A 76 10.05 -1.25 5.05
C THR A 76 9.07 -2.38 4.83
N GLY A 77 7.84 -2.22 5.31
CA GLY A 77 6.83 -3.26 5.26
C GLY A 77 6.90 -4.26 6.41
N GLU A 78 7.90 -4.13 7.27
CA GLU A 78 8.09 -5.12 8.34
C GLU A 78 7.11 -4.96 9.48
N GLY A 79 6.70 -6.09 10.07
CA GLY A 79 5.89 -6.08 11.27
C GLY A 79 6.73 -5.63 12.46
N LEU A 80 6.23 -4.62 13.17
CA LEU A 80 6.96 -4.03 14.30
C LEU A 80 6.66 -4.74 15.61
N ASN A 81 5.49 -5.33 15.74
CA ASN A 81 5.09 -6.08 16.92
C ASN A 81 4.54 -7.46 16.57
N CYS A 82 4.83 -7.93 15.39
CA CYS A 82 4.34 -9.22 14.89
C CYS A 82 5.42 -9.88 14.04
N THR A 83 6.36 -10.49 14.72
CA THR A 83 7.53 -11.12 14.09
C THR A 83 7.11 -12.15 13.05
N GLY A 84 7.73 -12.07 11.88
CA GLY A 84 7.44 -13.00 10.80
C GLY A 84 6.40 -12.52 9.81
N TYR A 85 5.70 -11.45 10.12
CA TYR A 85 4.74 -10.84 9.19
C TYR A 85 5.32 -9.60 8.57
N LYS A 86 4.99 -9.37 7.32
CA LYS A 86 5.32 -8.12 6.65
C LYS A 86 4.31 -7.88 5.53
N ILE A 87 4.16 -6.60 5.17
CA ILE A 87 3.26 -6.22 4.08
C ILE A 87 4.08 -5.95 2.82
N GLU A 88 3.50 -6.25 1.67
CA GLU A 88 4.11 -5.91 0.39
C GLU A 88 4.00 -4.40 0.18
N ARG A 89 5.04 -3.83 -0.39
CA ARG A 89 5.08 -2.43 -0.76
C ARG A 89 5.26 -2.33 -2.26
N TYR A 90 4.71 -1.27 -2.82
CA TYR A 90 4.79 -1.02 -4.26
C TYR A 90 5.41 0.35 -4.47
N ALA A 91 6.20 0.47 -5.52
CA ALA A 91 6.75 1.77 -5.90
C ALA A 91 5.60 2.63 -6.43
N VAL A 92 5.54 3.87 -5.97
CA VAL A 92 4.45 4.78 -6.30
C VAL A 92 5.05 6.13 -6.72
N MET A 93 4.44 6.76 -7.71
CA MET A 93 4.86 8.08 -8.16
C MET A 93 3.65 8.94 -8.43
N GLU A 94 3.86 10.25 -8.37
CA GLU A 94 2.83 11.23 -8.60
C GLU A 94 3.31 12.19 -9.68
N GLU A 95 2.45 12.45 -10.66
CA GLU A 95 2.78 13.35 -11.76
C GLU A 95 1.51 14.03 -12.26
N ASP A 96 1.52 15.36 -12.33
CA ASP A 96 0.39 16.15 -12.82
C ASP A 96 -0.93 15.83 -12.10
N GLY A 97 -0.86 15.60 -10.78
CA GLY A 97 -2.03 15.30 -9.98
C GLY A 97 -2.53 13.87 -10.11
N LYS A 98 -1.83 13.04 -10.86
CA LYS A 98 -2.20 11.63 -11.05
C LYS A 98 -1.20 10.73 -10.34
N ILE A 99 -1.70 9.61 -9.84
CA ILE A 99 -0.89 8.67 -9.07
C ILE A 99 -0.75 7.37 -9.84
N PHE A 100 0.50 6.91 -9.96
CA PHE A 100 0.84 5.71 -10.71
C PHE A 100 1.58 4.73 -9.81
N LEU A 101 1.37 3.45 -10.07
CA LEU A 101 2.19 2.40 -9.48
C LEU A 101 3.19 1.92 -10.53
N CYS A 102 4.42 1.65 -10.07
CA CYS A 102 5.46 1.09 -10.92
C CYS A 102 5.64 -0.36 -10.49
N ILE A 103 5.31 -1.29 -11.36
CA ILE A 103 5.40 -2.71 -11.05
C ILE A 103 6.32 -3.41 -12.03
N ASP A 104 6.92 -4.52 -11.57
CA ASP A 104 7.77 -5.34 -12.42
C ASP A 104 6.90 -6.37 -13.12
N ALA A 105 6.72 -6.18 -14.44
CA ALA A 105 5.85 -7.04 -15.23
C ALA A 105 6.36 -8.49 -15.31
N ASN A 106 7.64 -8.71 -15.03
CA ASN A 106 8.22 -10.05 -15.05
C ASN A 106 8.07 -10.79 -13.72
N LYS A 107 7.65 -10.08 -12.68
CA LYS A 107 7.48 -10.67 -11.37
C LYS A 107 6.10 -11.29 -11.27
N GLN A 108 6.04 -12.59 -11.16
CA GLN A 108 4.78 -13.33 -11.11
C GLN A 108 4.39 -13.65 -9.67
N PRO A 109 3.11 -13.46 -9.31
CA PRO A 109 2.65 -13.86 -7.99
C PRO A 109 2.83 -15.37 -7.80
N GLY A 110 3.36 -15.79 -6.68
CA GLY A 110 3.51 -17.20 -6.36
C GLY A 110 4.69 -17.90 -7.01
N THR A 111 5.55 -17.17 -7.67
CA THR A 111 6.78 -17.75 -8.25
C THR A 111 8.00 -17.44 -7.41
#